data_32243b7ecf30a672293ef2a4c9ad03fc
#
_entry.id   32243b7ecf30a672293ef2a4c9ad03fc
#
_cell.length_a   1.000
_cell.length_b   1.000
_cell.length_c   1.000
_cell.angle_alpha   90.00
_cell.angle_beta   90.00
_cell.angle_gamma   90.00
#
_symmetry.space_group_name_H-M   'P 1'
#
loop_
_entity.id
_entity.type
_entity.pdbx_description
1 polymer ?
#
loop_
_entity_poly.entity_id
_entity_poly.type
_entity_poly.pdbx_seq_one_letter_code
_entity_poly.pdbx_strand_id
1 'polypeptide(L)'
;MRKFLAILLLAVFGVGGWLAWALWLPVTPAGQKFVMLRPGYSTRRIAVELQAAGVIKSRFAFILWHRFHRRQSLKAGEYLFDKTARMSEVNDRLVRGDIYVHTVVIPEGFTMFDIAQAIQDAGLGSSQDFLAVAQSDRELISDLAPDARSLEGYLFPNTYEFTRTQSMRDIAAVMVRQFRQVAAQIGLTPTGATPNSLTTIGLIPNGPTPSGQGMDVQKTVTMASIIEKETAVPEERAVVASVYYNRLARKIALQADPSVIYA
;
A
#
# COMPACT_ATOMS: atom_id res chain seq x y z
N MET A 1 -27.40 25.03 54.29
CA MET A 1 -26.00 24.64 53.99
C MET A 1 -25.79 23.12 54.00
N ARG A 2 -26.11 22.39 55.07
CA ARG A 2 -25.91 20.91 55.16
C ARG A 2 -26.56 20.10 54.00
N LYS A 3 -27.84 20.41 53.67
CA LYS A 3 -28.54 19.70 52.55
C LYS A 3 -27.92 19.98 51.19
N PHE A 4 -27.46 21.20 50.93
CA PHE A 4 -26.76 21.56 49.69
C PHE A 4 -25.41 20.85 49.58
N LEU A 5 -24.65 20.78 50.69
CA LEU A 5 -23.37 20.05 50.72
C LEU A 5 -23.57 18.55 50.47
N ALA A 6 -24.61 17.95 51.03
CA ALA A 6 -24.94 16.53 50.82
C ALA A 6 -25.33 16.22 49.35
N ILE A 7 -26.11 17.11 48.71
CA ILE A 7 -26.46 16.98 47.30
C ILE A 7 -25.22 17.14 46.42
N LEU A 8 -24.35 18.10 46.72
CA LEU A 8 -23.09 18.28 45.97
C LEU A 8 -22.19 17.06 46.09
N LEU A 9 -22.03 16.48 47.27
CA LEU A 9 -21.25 15.28 47.50
C LEU A 9 -21.83 14.09 46.71
N LEU A 10 -23.15 13.87 46.77
CA LEU A 10 -23.83 12.83 46.00
C LEU A 10 -23.60 13.00 44.48
N ALA A 11 -23.68 14.23 43.97
CA ALA A 11 -23.40 14.52 42.58
C ALA A 11 -21.95 14.20 42.19
N VAL A 12 -20.98 14.59 43.04
CA VAL A 12 -19.54 14.32 42.84
C VAL A 12 -19.28 12.80 42.85
N PHE A 13 -19.84 12.06 43.81
CA PHE A 13 -19.71 10.60 43.85
C PHE A 13 -20.40 9.92 42.68
N GLY A 14 -21.57 10.41 42.25
CA GLY A 14 -22.27 9.89 41.06
C GLY A 14 -21.49 10.10 39.79
N VAL A 15 -20.95 11.29 39.54
CA VAL A 15 -20.11 11.60 38.39
C VAL A 15 -18.78 10.83 38.45
N GLY A 16 -18.16 10.75 39.63
CA GLY A 16 -16.93 9.98 39.83
C GLY A 16 -17.12 8.48 39.58
N GLY A 17 -18.20 7.90 40.12
CA GLY A 17 -18.54 6.50 39.87
C GLY A 17 -18.87 6.19 38.40
N TRP A 18 -19.61 7.09 37.75
CA TRP A 18 -19.88 6.97 36.31
C TRP A 18 -18.59 7.06 35.46
N LEU A 19 -17.71 7.99 35.76
CA LEU A 19 -16.40 8.11 35.10
C LEU A 19 -15.56 6.85 35.32
N ALA A 20 -15.47 6.36 36.57
CA ALA A 20 -14.74 5.15 36.89
C ALA A 20 -15.30 3.94 36.09
N TRP A 21 -16.62 3.80 36.02
CA TRP A 21 -17.27 2.78 35.23
C TRP A 21 -16.95 2.89 33.74
N ALA A 22 -16.96 4.10 33.18
CA ALA A 22 -16.72 4.32 31.77
C ALA A 22 -15.24 4.16 31.37
N LEU A 23 -14.31 4.49 32.29
CA LEU A 23 -12.87 4.47 31.99
C LEU A 23 -12.24 3.10 32.25
N TRP A 24 -12.60 2.45 33.34
CA TRP A 24 -11.86 1.27 33.82
C TRP A 24 -12.52 -0.06 33.53
N LEU A 25 -13.85 -0.09 33.39
CA LEU A 25 -14.48 -1.34 32.96
C LEU A 25 -14.23 -1.58 31.46
N PRO A 26 -13.59 -2.71 31.11
CA PRO A 26 -13.31 -3.02 29.73
C PRO A 26 -14.60 -3.26 28.92
N VAL A 27 -14.51 -3.08 27.62
CA VAL A 27 -15.57 -3.35 26.65
C VAL A 27 -15.12 -4.52 25.79
N THR A 28 -16.00 -5.52 25.65
CA THR A 28 -15.82 -6.62 24.70
C THR A 28 -16.67 -6.30 23.48
N PRO A 29 -16.05 -6.04 22.31
CA PRO A 29 -16.82 -5.84 21.08
C PRO A 29 -17.60 -7.11 20.71
N ALA A 30 -18.79 -6.96 20.14
CA ALA A 30 -19.55 -8.09 19.59
C ALA A 30 -18.93 -8.53 18.24
N GLY A 31 -17.86 -9.32 18.31
CA GLY A 31 -17.08 -9.77 17.15
C GLY A 31 -16.04 -8.72 16.69
N GLN A 32 -15.48 -8.95 15.51
CA GLN A 32 -14.52 -8.04 14.89
C GLN A 32 -15.23 -6.73 14.50
N LYS A 33 -14.72 -5.61 14.99
CA LYS A 33 -15.22 -4.26 14.69
C LYS A 33 -14.14 -3.46 13.99
N PHE A 34 -14.41 -3.10 12.74
CA PHE A 34 -13.57 -2.17 11.99
C PHE A 34 -14.10 -0.74 12.17
N VAL A 35 -13.25 0.16 12.60
CA VAL A 35 -13.58 1.58 12.78
C VAL A 35 -12.67 2.40 11.89
N MET A 36 -13.26 3.07 10.88
CA MET A 36 -12.55 3.95 9.98
C MET A 36 -12.52 5.37 10.54
N LEU A 37 -11.34 5.87 10.86
CA LEU A 37 -11.10 7.24 11.28
C LEU A 37 -10.44 8.01 10.13
N ARG A 38 -11.20 8.89 9.50
CA ARG A 38 -10.69 9.66 8.35
C ARG A 38 -9.77 10.80 8.78
N PRO A 39 -8.79 11.18 7.97
CA PRO A 39 -7.98 12.36 8.20
C PRO A 39 -8.87 13.61 8.43
N GLY A 40 -8.49 14.44 9.39
CA GLY A 40 -9.26 15.66 9.73
C GLY A 40 -10.42 15.44 10.70
N TYR A 41 -10.71 14.22 11.16
CA TYR A 41 -11.73 14.01 12.19
C TYR A 41 -11.32 14.68 13.51
N SER A 42 -12.26 15.44 14.08
CA SER A 42 -12.09 15.99 15.44
C SER A 42 -12.20 14.89 16.49
N THR A 43 -11.59 15.08 17.67
CA THR A 43 -11.73 14.16 18.82
C THR A 43 -13.18 13.82 19.13
N ARG A 44 -14.11 14.78 18.97
CA ARG A 44 -15.55 14.53 19.16
C ARG A 44 -16.09 13.55 18.12
N ARG A 45 -15.73 13.69 16.85
CA ARG A 45 -16.17 12.79 15.79
C ARG A 45 -15.61 11.39 16.02
N ILE A 46 -14.33 11.28 16.34
CA ILE A 46 -13.68 10.01 16.68
C ILE A 46 -14.42 9.32 17.83
N ALA A 47 -14.73 10.03 18.91
CA ALA A 47 -15.44 9.49 20.06
C ALA A 47 -16.86 8.99 19.71
N VAL A 48 -17.56 9.65 18.78
CA VAL A 48 -18.87 9.22 18.27
C VAL A 48 -18.73 7.90 17.50
N GLU A 49 -17.76 7.80 16.57
CA GLU A 49 -17.53 6.58 15.78
C GLU A 49 -17.17 5.38 16.68
N LEU A 50 -16.27 5.59 17.67
CA LEU A 50 -15.89 4.54 18.62
C LEU A 50 -17.06 4.07 19.49
N GLN A 51 -17.94 4.99 19.93
CA GLN A 51 -19.12 4.65 20.68
C GLN A 51 -20.16 3.92 19.82
N ALA A 52 -20.38 4.39 18.60
CA ALA A 52 -21.32 3.75 17.65
C ALA A 52 -20.87 2.31 17.29
N ALA A 53 -19.56 2.09 17.18
CA ALA A 53 -18.98 0.76 16.98
C ALA A 53 -19.02 -0.14 18.22
N GLY A 54 -19.40 0.39 19.39
CA GLY A 54 -19.43 -0.35 20.66
C GLY A 54 -18.04 -0.64 21.23
N VAL A 55 -17.03 0.15 20.86
CA VAL A 55 -15.63 0.01 21.31
C VAL A 55 -15.40 0.73 22.62
N ILE A 56 -16.15 1.80 22.88
CA ILE A 56 -16.13 2.55 24.14
C ILE A 56 -17.53 2.73 24.68
N LYS A 57 -17.67 2.81 26.01
CA LYS A 57 -18.98 2.99 26.68
C LYS A 57 -19.54 4.40 26.56
N SER A 58 -18.67 5.42 26.59
CA SER A 58 -19.08 6.83 26.61
C SER A 58 -18.13 7.71 25.84
N ARG A 59 -18.69 8.42 24.83
CA ARG A 59 -17.98 9.45 24.08
C ARG A 59 -17.51 10.61 24.96
N PHE A 60 -18.30 10.98 25.97
CA PHE A 60 -17.97 12.09 26.87
C PHE A 60 -16.77 11.75 27.75
N ALA A 61 -16.74 10.53 28.30
CA ALA A 61 -15.61 10.06 29.10
C ALA A 61 -14.32 9.99 28.25
N PHE A 62 -14.41 9.53 26.99
CA PHE A 62 -13.28 9.51 26.05
C PHE A 62 -12.75 10.91 25.75
N ILE A 63 -13.63 11.86 25.45
CA ILE A 63 -13.23 13.26 25.16
C ILE A 63 -12.56 13.87 26.39
N LEU A 64 -13.12 13.64 27.60
CA LEU A 64 -12.57 14.14 28.85
C LEU A 64 -11.18 13.52 29.11
N TRP A 65 -11.06 12.19 28.99
CA TRP A 65 -9.79 11.48 29.14
C TRP A 65 -8.73 12.01 28.20
N HIS A 66 -9.04 12.07 26.90
CA HIS A 66 -8.13 12.58 25.89
C HIS A 66 -7.73 14.05 26.13
N ARG A 67 -8.64 14.88 26.66
CA ARG A 67 -8.34 16.28 27.01
C ARG A 67 -7.30 16.39 28.10
N PHE A 68 -7.27 15.49 29.06
CA PHE A 68 -6.25 15.47 30.11
C PHE A 68 -4.90 14.93 29.63
N HIS A 69 -4.91 14.11 28.57
CA HIS A 69 -3.72 13.53 27.94
C HIS A 69 -3.30 14.25 26.64
N ARG A 70 -3.49 15.55 26.57
CA ARG A 70 -3.45 16.45 25.40
C ARG A 70 -2.19 16.47 24.54
N ARG A 71 -1.12 15.77 24.86
CA ARG A 71 0.13 15.82 24.09
C ARG A 71 0.19 14.82 22.94
N GLN A 72 -0.89 14.10 22.71
CA GLN A 72 -0.87 12.98 21.77
C GLN A 72 -1.97 13.17 20.72
N SER A 73 -1.61 13.22 19.44
CA SER A 73 -2.59 13.26 18.36
C SER A 73 -3.14 11.87 18.06
N LEU A 74 -4.46 11.77 17.84
CA LEU A 74 -5.09 10.55 17.37
C LEU A 74 -4.82 10.38 15.88
N LYS A 75 -4.26 9.25 15.47
CA LYS A 75 -3.91 9.00 14.08
C LYS A 75 -5.14 8.51 13.30
N ALA A 76 -5.26 8.98 12.06
CA ALA A 76 -6.28 8.52 11.13
C ALA A 76 -5.90 7.12 10.61
N GLY A 77 -6.91 6.30 10.27
CA GLY A 77 -6.71 4.95 9.77
C GLY A 77 -7.91 4.05 10.05
N GLU A 78 -7.85 2.83 9.58
CA GLU A 78 -8.79 1.77 9.93
C GLU A 78 -8.23 1.01 11.14
N TYR A 79 -9.07 0.82 12.16
CA TYR A 79 -8.68 0.11 13.38
C TYR A 79 -9.55 -1.12 13.56
N LEU A 80 -8.93 -2.27 13.80
CA LEU A 80 -9.62 -3.50 14.15
C LEU A 80 -9.70 -3.64 15.67
N PHE A 81 -10.91 -3.74 16.21
CA PHE A 81 -11.18 -4.04 17.61
C PHE A 81 -11.87 -5.41 17.71
N ASP A 82 -11.14 -6.41 18.12
CA ASP A 82 -11.58 -7.81 18.26
C ASP A 82 -11.41 -8.36 19.68
N LYS A 83 -10.71 -7.61 20.53
CA LYS A 83 -10.38 -8.01 21.90
C LYS A 83 -11.01 -7.07 22.91
N THR A 84 -11.28 -7.60 24.10
CA THR A 84 -11.68 -6.82 25.26
C THR A 84 -10.62 -5.76 25.56
N ALA A 85 -11.03 -4.50 25.63
CA ALA A 85 -10.12 -3.39 25.86
C ALA A 85 -10.73 -2.34 26.81
N ARG A 86 -9.87 -1.70 27.59
CA ARG A 86 -10.23 -0.51 28.35
C ARG A 86 -10.16 0.73 27.46
N MET A 87 -10.86 1.77 27.85
CA MET A 87 -10.85 3.02 27.08
C MET A 87 -9.45 3.63 26.94
N SER A 88 -8.58 3.50 27.94
CA SER A 88 -7.17 3.92 27.87
C SER A 88 -6.41 3.17 26.80
N GLU A 89 -6.57 1.84 26.70
CA GLU A 89 -5.94 0.98 25.70
C GLU A 89 -6.42 1.34 24.30
N VAL A 90 -7.71 1.64 24.14
CA VAL A 90 -8.27 2.13 22.86
C VAL A 90 -7.61 3.47 22.48
N ASN A 91 -7.54 4.43 23.42
CA ASN A 91 -6.86 5.70 23.17
C ASN A 91 -5.39 5.51 22.77
N ASP A 92 -4.67 4.65 23.49
CA ASP A 92 -3.25 4.39 23.24
C ASP A 92 -3.00 3.76 21.88
N ARG A 93 -3.90 2.86 21.43
CA ARG A 93 -3.85 2.31 20.05
C ARG A 93 -4.01 3.41 19.00
N LEU A 94 -4.96 4.33 19.20
CA LEU A 94 -5.18 5.45 18.28
C LEU A 94 -3.99 6.42 18.27
N VAL A 95 -3.35 6.63 19.39
CA VAL A 95 -2.17 7.50 19.53
C VAL A 95 -0.95 6.87 18.87
N ARG A 96 -0.68 5.58 19.12
CA ARG A 96 0.41 4.87 18.45
C ARG A 96 0.16 4.74 16.94
N GLY A 97 -1.12 4.65 16.54
CA GLY A 97 -1.51 4.40 15.16
C GLY A 97 -1.37 2.94 14.80
N ASP A 98 -1.84 2.04 15.67
CA ASP A 98 -1.92 0.60 15.41
C ASP A 98 -3.04 0.35 14.37
N ILE A 99 -2.82 0.87 13.16
CA ILE A 99 -3.76 0.85 12.04
C ILE A 99 -3.80 -0.56 11.46
N TYR A 100 -5.00 -1.01 11.09
CA TYR A 100 -5.16 -2.25 10.37
C TYR A 100 -4.63 -2.09 8.94
N VAL A 101 -3.79 -3.04 8.51
CA VAL A 101 -3.23 -3.07 7.17
C VAL A 101 -3.80 -4.26 6.40
N HIS A 102 -4.05 -4.05 5.12
CA HIS A 102 -4.48 -5.06 4.18
C HIS A 102 -3.26 -5.56 3.42
N THR A 103 -2.96 -6.84 3.55
CA THR A 103 -1.86 -7.48 2.80
C THR A 103 -2.34 -7.82 1.40
N VAL A 104 -1.61 -7.35 0.39
CA VAL A 104 -1.85 -7.63 -1.02
C VAL A 104 -0.62 -8.29 -1.61
N VAL A 105 -0.78 -9.49 -2.14
CA VAL A 105 0.29 -10.21 -2.83
C VAL A 105 0.14 -9.96 -4.33
N ILE A 106 1.17 -9.40 -4.95
CA ILE A 106 1.26 -9.19 -6.39
C ILE A 106 2.35 -10.13 -6.93
N PRO A 107 1.97 -11.25 -7.55
CA PRO A 107 2.92 -12.17 -8.17
C PRO A 107 3.63 -11.57 -9.39
N GLU A 108 4.74 -12.18 -9.77
CA GLU A 108 5.40 -11.90 -11.05
C GLU A 108 4.47 -12.20 -12.23
N GLY A 109 4.60 -11.44 -13.30
CA GLY A 109 3.79 -11.60 -14.51
C GLY A 109 2.36 -11.04 -14.43
N PHE A 110 1.93 -10.41 -13.32
CA PHE A 110 0.66 -9.71 -13.26
C PHE A 110 0.67 -8.48 -14.18
N THR A 111 -0.43 -8.27 -14.89
CA THR A 111 -0.70 -7.04 -15.63
C THR A 111 -1.29 -5.98 -14.68
N MET A 112 -1.33 -4.71 -15.11
CA MET A 112 -2.02 -3.66 -14.33
C MET A 112 -3.50 -3.99 -14.08
N PHE A 113 -4.15 -4.79 -14.94
CA PHE A 113 -5.54 -5.25 -14.77
C PHE A 113 -5.65 -6.27 -13.63
N ASP A 114 -4.72 -7.23 -13.58
CA ASP A 114 -4.66 -8.22 -12.50
C ASP A 114 -4.37 -7.55 -11.15
N ILE A 115 -3.46 -6.57 -11.15
CA ILE A 115 -3.13 -5.78 -9.95
C ILE A 115 -4.36 -4.99 -9.49
N ALA A 116 -5.08 -4.35 -10.41
CA ALA A 116 -6.31 -3.61 -10.09
C ALA A 116 -7.37 -4.52 -9.45
N GLN A 117 -7.52 -5.73 -9.96
CA GLN A 117 -8.43 -6.72 -9.38
C GLN A 117 -7.98 -7.14 -7.97
N ALA A 118 -6.68 -7.42 -7.77
CA ALA A 118 -6.13 -7.78 -6.47
C ALA A 118 -6.35 -6.68 -5.41
N ILE A 119 -6.22 -5.41 -5.80
CA ILE A 119 -6.49 -4.24 -4.94
C ILE A 119 -7.99 -4.17 -4.57
N GLN A 120 -8.87 -4.41 -5.52
CA GLN A 120 -10.32 -4.46 -5.28
C GLN A 120 -10.70 -5.63 -4.36
N ASP A 121 -10.15 -6.82 -4.57
CA ASP A 121 -10.42 -8.01 -3.77
C ASP A 121 -9.93 -7.83 -2.32
N ALA A 122 -8.84 -7.08 -2.13
CA ALA A 122 -8.36 -6.68 -0.81
C ALA A 122 -9.24 -5.59 -0.14
N GLY A 123 -10.25 -5.07 -0.83
CA GLY A 123 -11.17 -4.06 -0.31
C GLY A 123 -10.55 -2.68 -0.12
N LEU A 124 -9.49 -2.36 -0.86
CA LEU A 124 -8.77 -1.08 -0.80
C LEU A 124 -9.42 0.01 -1.67
N GLY A 125 -10.19 -0.39 -2.69
CA GLY A 125 -10.92 0.49 -3.58
C GLY A 125 -11.41 -0.23 -4.83
N SER A 126 -11.91 0.51 -5.83
CA SER A 126 -12.36 -0.11 -7.07
C SER A 126 -11.20 -0.36 -8.03
N SER A 127 -11.28 -1.45 -8.80
CA SER A 127 -10.30 -1.74 -9.87
C SER A 127 -10.26 -0.61 -10.92
N GLN A 128 -11.39 0.02 -11.20
CA GLN A 128 -11.49 1.14 -12.13
C GLN A 128 -10.70 2.37 -11.66
N ASP A 129 -10.79 2.71 -10.37
CA ASP A 129 -10.05 3.85 -9.82
C ASP A 129 -8.54 3.61 -9.88
N PHE A 130 -8.09 2.38 -9.60
CA PHE A 130 -6.68 2.04 -9.73
C PHE A 130 -6.22 2.07 -11.19
N LEU A 131 -7.00 1.49 -12.11
CA LEU A 131 -6.68 1.51 -13.54
C LEU A 131 -6.61 2.93 -14.10
N ALA A 132 -7.51 3.82 -13.67
CA ALA A 132 -7.46 5.22 -14.07
C ALA A 132 -6.12 5.87 -13.70
N VAL A 133 -5.59 5.60 -12.50
CA VAL A 133 -4.26 6.05 -12.07
C VAL A 133 -3.16 5.36 -12.87
N ALA A 134 -3.20 4.03 -13.00
CA ALA A 134 -2.16 3.26 -13.68
C ALA A 134 -2.02 3.64 -15.16
N GLN A 135 -3.10 4.03 -15.81
CA GLN A 135 -3.12 4.47 -17.22
C GLN A 135 -2.72 5.93 -17.42
N SER A 136 -3.02 6.81 -16.46
CA SER A 136 -2.88 8.26 -16.68
C SER A 136 -1.70 8.90 -15.94
N ASP A 137 -1.33 8.39 -14.76
CA ASP A 137 -0.34 9.03 -13.89
C ASP A 137 1.12 8.65 -14.23
N ARG A 138 1.51 9.00 -15.44
CA ARG A 138 2.87 8.76 -15.96
C ARG A 138 3.94 9.61 -15.26
N GLU A 139 3.53 10.60 -14.49
CA GLU A 139 4.45 11.45 -13.73
C GLU A 139 5.32 10.61 -12.78
N LEU A 140 4.77 9.50 -12.24
CA LEU A 140 5.49 8.60 -11.34
C LEU A 140 6.73 7.94 -11.97
N ILE A 141 6.81 7.89 -13.30
CA ILE A 141 7.90 7.23 -14.05
C ILE A 141 8.48 8.10 -15.16
N SER A 142 8.11 9.38 -15.24
CA SER A 142 8.48 10.27 -16.35
C SER A 142 9.98 10.47 -16.52
N ASP A 143 10.75 10.39 -15.46
CA ASP A 143 12.22 10.44 -15.46
C ASP A 143 12.87 9.12 -15.89
N LEU A 144 12.19 7.99 -15.68
CA LEU A 144 12.68 6.65 -16.05
C LEU A 144 12.29 6.28 -17.49
N ALA A 145 11.06 6.61 -17.87
CA ALA A 145 10.47 6.23 -19.13
C ALA A 145 9.53 7.34 -19.64
N PRO A 146 10.06 8.41 -20.21
CA PRO A 146 9.28 9.58 -20.66
C PRO A 146 8.23 9.23 -21.72
N ASP A 147 8.48 8.20 -22.54
CA ASP A 147 7.59 7.75 -23.62
C ASP A 147 6.62 6.65 -23.18
N ALA A 148 6.65 6.23 -21.91
CA ALA A 148 5.73 5.23 -21.40
C ALA A 148 4.27 5.70 -21.49
N ARG A 149 3.38 4.81 -21.90
CA ARG A 149 1.95 5.12 -22.09
C ARG A 149 1.15 4.94 -20.78
N SER A 150 1.65 4.13 -19.87
CA SER A 150 1.02 3.77 -18.59
C SER A 150 2.07 3.34 -17.57
N LEU A 151 1.65 2.96 -16.37
CA LEU A 151 2.52 2.35 -15.35
C LEU A 151 2.74 0.84 -15.56
N GLU A 152 2.23 0.26 -16.66
CA GLU A 152 2.44 -1.15 -16.97
C GLU A 152 3.93 -1.50 -17.07
N GLY A 153 4.35 -2.57 -16.37
CA GLY A 153 5.74 -2.98 -16.25
C GLY A 153 6.54 -2.25 -15.15
N TYR A 154 5.99 -1.18 -14.55
CA TYR A 154 6.64 -0.42 -13.49
C TYR A 154 5.99 -0.62 -12.11
N LEU A 155 4.91 -1.38 -12.04
CA LEU A 155 4.23 -1.79 -10.81
C LEU A 155 4.88 -3.08 -10.31
N PHE A 156 5.89 -2.98 -9.45
CA PHE A 156 6.77 -4.09 -9.08
C PHE A 156 6.02 -5.19 -8.31
N PRO A 157 6.23 -6.49 -8.64
CA PRO A 157 5.64 -7.60 -7.90
C PRO A 157 6.27 -7.72 -6.51
N ASN A 158 5.42 -7.79 -5.48
CA ASN A 158 5.83 -7.96 -4.09
C ASN A 158 4.60 -8.26 -3.21
N THR A 159 4.84 -8.54 -1.94
CA THR A 159 3.81 -8.49 -0.90
C THR A 159 3.78 -7.10 -0.29
N TYR A 160 2.65 -6.43 -0.39
CA TYR A 160 2.45 -5.07 0.09
C TYR A 160 1.48 -5.02 1.26
N GLU A 161 1.67 -4.06 2.14
CA GLU A 161 0.75 -3.72 3.21
C GLU A 161 0.18 -2.31 2.96
N PHE A 162 -1.12 -2.25 2.68
CA PHE A 162 -1.81 -0.99 2.40
C PHE A 162 -2.90 -0.71 3.43
N THR A 163 -3.23 0.56 3.58
CA THR A 163 -4.34 1.02 4.41
C THR A 163 -5.46 1.59 3.52
N ARG A 164 -6.72 1.45 3.95
CA ARG A 164 -7.87 2.04 3.23
C ARG A 164 -7.87 3.58 3.17
N THR A 165 -6.98 4.22 3.90
CA THR A 165 -6.84 5.69 3.85
C THR A 165 -5.88 6.17 2.75
N GLN A 166 -5.13 5.27 2.14
CA GLN A 166 -4.26 5.58 1.01
C GLN A 166 -5.09 5.78 -0.26
N SER A 167 -4.69 6.75 -1.07
CA SER A 167 -5.26 6.92 -2.41
C SER A 167 -4.71 5.87 -3.38
N MET A 168 -5.39 5.65 -4.51
CA MET A 168 -4.88 4.76 -5.56
C MET A 168 -3.53 5.22 -6.10
N ARG A 169 -3.31 6.55 -6.15
CA ARG A 169 -2.01 7.13 -6.50
C ARG A 169 -0.92 6.75 -5.51
N ASP A 170 -1.21 6.79 -4.21
CA ASP A 170 -0.23 6.41 -3.17
C ASP A 170 0.12 4.93 -3.26
N ILE A 171 -0.87 4.07 -3.52
CA ILE A 171 -0.67 2.63 -3.72
C ILE A 171 0.24 2.40 -4.93
N ALA A 172 -0.07 2.99 -6.08
CA ALA A 172 0.75 2.90 -7.29
C ALA A 172 2.18 3.44 -7.05
N ALA A 173 2.30 4.58 -6.34
CA ALA A 173 3.59 5.18 -6.02
C ALA A 173 4.46 4.29 -5.12
N VAL A 174 3.87 3.52 -4.20
CA VAL A 174 4.62 2.53 -3.39
C VAL A 174 5.18 1.43 -4.29
N MET A 175 4.39 0.91 -5.23
CA MET A 175 4.81 -0.15 -6.15
C MET A 175 5.90 0.34 -7.11
N VAL A 176 5.77 1.55 -7.66
CA VAL A 176 6.78 2.19 -8.50
C VAL A 176 8.06 2.46 -7.71
N ARG A 177 7.95 2.86 -6.44
CA ARG A 177 9.13 3.06 -5.57
C ARG A 177 9.91 1.76 -5.38
N GLN A 178 9.21 0.65 -5.20
CA GLN A 178 9.84 -0.67 -5.11
C GLN A 178 10.54 -1.03 -6.42
N PHE A 179 9.92 -0.76 -7.56
CA PHE A 179 10.57 -0.90 -8.87
C PHE A 179 11.87 -0.10 -8.94
N ARG A 180 11.83 1.18 -8.56
CA ARG A 180 13.02 2.06 -8.56
C ARG A 180 14.15 1.53 -7.67
N GLN A 181 13.82 0.99 -6.51
CA GLN A 181 14.82 0.41 -5.60
C GLN A 181 15.52 -0.79 -6.23
N VAL A 182 14.76 -1.70 -6.83
CA VAL A 182 15.33 -2.88 -7.48
C VAL A 182 16.07 -2.48 -8.76
N ALA A 183 15.52 -1.59 -9.57
CA ALA A 183 16.16 -1.06 -10.77
C ALA A 183 17.53 -0.46 -10.46
N ALA A 184 17.64 0.33 -9.38
CA ALA A 184 18.91 0.91 -8.95
C ALA A 184 19.92 -0.17 -8.50
N GLN A 185 19.46 -1.23 -7.81
CA GLN A 185 20.33 -2.32 -7.38
C GLN A 185 20.94 -3.11 -8.54
N ILE A 186 20.19 -3.25 -9.64
CA ILE A 186 20.66 -3.93 -10.85
C ILE A 186 21.30 -2.99 -11.87
N GLY A 187 21.48 -1.72 -11.52
CA GLY A 187 22.13 -0.70 -12.38
C GLY A 187 21.25 -0.21 -13.54
N LEU A 188 19.94 -0.45 -13.49
CA LEU A 188 18.98 0.09 -14.45
C LEU A 188 18.62 1.53 -14.03
N THR A 189 19.25 2.51 -14.66
CA THR A 189 19.13 3.94 -14.34
C THR A 189 18.45 4.71 -15.48
N PRO A 190 17.97 5.95 -15.26
CA PRO A 190 17.38 6.79 -16.30
C PRO A 190 18.28 7.02 -17.54
N THR A 191 19.59 6.87 -17.41
CA THR A 191 20.55 6.95 -18.51
C THR A 191 20.72 5.65 -19.29
N GLY A 192 19.89 4.63 -18.95
CA GLY A 192 19.95 3.29 -19.54
C GLY A 192 20.74 2.30 -18.68
N ALA A 193 20.66 1.03 -19.07
CA ALA A 193 21.43 -0.01 -18.41
C ALA A 193 22.90 0.07 -18.83
N THR A 194 23.81 0.08 -17.86
CA THR A 194 25.24 -0.04 -18.16
C THR A 194 25.54 -1.46 -18.68
N PRO A 195 26.52 -1.66 -19.58
CA PRO A 195 26.87 -2.99 -20.07
C PRO A 195 27.12 -4.02 -18.98
N ASN A 196 27.69 -3.58 -17.83
CA ASN A 196 27.96 -4.46 -16.70
C ASN A 196 26.69 -4.90 -15.94
N SER A 197 25.63 -4.09 -15.92
CA SER A 197 24.39 -4.44 -15.23
C SER A 197 23.65 -5.57 -15.93
N LEU A 198 23.63 -5.60 -17.25
CA LEU A 198 22.97 -6.66 -18.02
C LEU A 198 23.66 -8.04 -17.86
N THR A 199 24.98 -8.04 -17.69
CA THR A 199 25.75 -9.26 -17.41
C THR A 199 25.51 -9.74 -15.97
N THR A 200 25.40 -8.82 -15.01
CA THR A 200 25.17 -9.16 -13.59
C THR A 200 23.81 -9.79 -13.35
N ILE A 201 22.77 -9.40 -14.10
CA ILE A 201 21.42 -9.95 -13.97
C ILE A 201 21.18 -11.20 -14.86
N GLY A 202 22.23 -11.72 -15.52
CA GLY A 202 22.14 -12.93 -16.33
C GLY A 202 21.34 -12.80 -17.62
N LEU A 203 20.97 -11.58 -18.02
CA LEU A 203 20.19 -11.33 -19.25
C LEU A 203 21.04 -11.46 -20.52
N ILE A 204 22.38 -11.42 -20.42
CA ILE A 204 23.29 -11.61 -21.54
C ILE A 204 24.40 -12.59 -21.10
N PRO A 205 24.41 -13.85 -21.57
CA PRO A 205 25.56 -14.73 -21.38
C PRO A 205 26.71 -14.17 -22.23
N ASN A 206 27.87 -13.91 -21.66
CA ASN A 206 29.19 -13.55 -22.26
C ASN A 206 29.25 -13.36 -23.79
N GLY A 207 28.21 -12.78 -24.39
CA GLY A 207 28.13 -12.46 -25.82
C GLY A 207 28.54 -11.02 -26.07
N PRO A 208 28.80 -10.62 -27.33
CA PRO A 208 29.10 -9.23 -27.64
C PRO A 208 27.90 -8.38 -27.24
N THR A 209 28.09 -7.55 -26.21
CA THR A 209 27.16 -6.46 -25.89
C THR A 209 26.93 -5.66 -27.17
N PRO A 210 25.67 -5.36 -27.54
CA PRO A 210 25.41 -4.45 -28.64
C PRO A 210 26.17 -3.15 -28.36
N SER A 211 27.21 -2.89 -29.16
CA SER A 211 28.14 -1.80 -28.93
C SER A 211 27.39 -0.47 -28.94
N GLY A 212 27.41 0.22 -27.81
CA GLY A 212 27.35 1.66 -27.75
C GLY A 212 26.00 2.35 -27.56
N GLN A 213 24.86 1.66 -27.54
CA GLN A 213 23.59 2.25 -27.15
C GLN A 213 22.98 1.41 -26.02
N GLY A 214 23.15 1.86 -24.79
CA GLY A 214 22.42 1.28 -23.67
C GLY A 214 20.93 1.29 -24.00
N MET A 215 20.25 0.12 -23.86
CA MET A 215 18.79 0.10 -23.98
C MET A 215 18.23 1.02 -22.91
N ASP A 216 17.34 1.91 -23.28
CA ASP A 216 16.61 2.71 -22.31
C ASP A 216 15.79 1.82 -21.37
N VAL A 217 15.40 2.36 -20.22
CA VAL A 217 14.66 1.62 -19.19
C VAL A 217 13.41 1.01 -19.77
N GLN A 218 12.69 1.74 -20.63
CA GLN A 218 11.43 1.27 -21.23
C GLN A 218 11.65 0.02 -22.12
N LYS A 219 12.66 0.05 -22.98
CA LYS A 219 12.97 -1.10 -23.84
C LYS A 219 13.42 -2.31 -23.03
N THR A 220 14.18 -2.09 -21.96
CA THR A 220 14.62 -3.14 -21.06
C THR A 220 13.44 -3.78 -20.35
N VAL A 221 12.54 -2.97 -19.77
CA VAL A 221 11.32 -3.45 -19.08
C VAL A 221 10.40 -4.18 -20.06
N THR A 222 10.21 -3.64 -21.27
CA THR A 222 9.39 -4.28 -22.31
C THR A 222 9.95 -5.65 -22.67
N MET A 223 11.27 -5.75 -22.90
CA MET A 223 11.90 -7.04 -23.21
C MET A 223 11.78 -8.03 -22.06
N ALA A 224 12.01 -7.57 -20.83
CA ALA A 224 11.85 -8.41 -19.63
C ALA A 224 10.41 -8.94 -19.49
N SER A 225 9.41 -8.10 -19.75
CA SER A 225 7.98 -8.49 -19.71
C SER A 225 7.64 -9.56 -20.77
N ILE A 226 8.21 -9.46 -21.97
CA ILE A 226 8.04 -10.48 -23.02
C ILE A 226 8.69 -11.79 -22.59
N ILE A 227 9.93 -11.77 -22.10
CA ILE A 227 10.65 -12.96 -21.64
C ILE A 227 9.90 -13.64 -20.47
N GLU A 228 9.39 -12.87 -19.53
CA GLU A 228 8.63 -13.39 -18.39
C GLU A 228 7.37 -14.15 -18.83
N LYS A 229 6.69 -13.66 -19.87
CA LYS A 229 5.49 -14.32 -20.42
C LYS A 229 5.80 -15.49 -21.36
N GLU A 230 7.01 -15.58 -21.88
CA GLU A 230 7.43 -16.65 -22.80
C GLU A 230 7.82 -17.93 -22.06
N THR A 231 8.48 -17.81 -20.90
CA THR A 231 8.89 -18.99 -20.12
C THR A 231 8.67 -18.78 -18.63
N ALA A 232 8.08 -19.82 -18.01
CA ALA A 232 7.94 -19.90 -16.55
C ALA A 232 9.21 -20.44 -15.86
N VAL A 233 10.19 -20.96 -16.65
CA VAL A 233 11.41 -21.61 -16.16
C VAL A 233 12.53 -20.58 -16.03
N PRO A 234 12.99 -20.23 -14.83
CA PRO A 234 14.00 -19.18 -14.63
C PRO A 234 15.31 -19.43 -15.41
N GLU A 235 15.74 -20.68 -15.51
CA GLU A 235 16.98 -21.10 -16.17
C GLU A 235 16.94 -20.88 -17.69
N GLU A 236 15.75 -20.87 -18.29
CA GLU A 236 15.56 -20.65 -19.73
C GLU A 236 15.52 -19.15 -20.11
N ARG A 237 15.24 -18.26 -19.14
CA ARG A 237 15.10 -16.83 -19.41
C ARG A 237 16.29 -16.23 -20.15
N ALA A 238 17.52 -16.62 -19.78
CA ALA A 238 18.74 -16.15 -20.45
C ALA A 238 18.83 -16.62 -21.90
N VAL A 239 18.42 -17.85 -22.19
CA VAL A 239 18.40 -18.40 -23.56
C VAL A 239 17.34 -17.69 -24.40
N VAL A 240 16.13 -17.54 -23.91
CA VAL A 240 15.04 -16.81 -24.57
C VAL A 240 15.46 -15.36 -24.85
N ALA A 241 16.04 -14.67 -23.85
CA ALA A 241 16.59 -13.34 -24.02
C ALA A 241 17.61 -13.28 -25.16
N SER A 242 18.55 -14.23 -25.23
CA SER A 242 19.57 -14.27 -26.27
C SER A 242 18.97 -14.40 -27.69
N VAL A 243 17.92 -15.18 -27.83
CA VAL A 243 17.20 -15.34 -29.08
C VAL A 243 16.56 -14.01 -29.51
N TYR A 244 15.87 -13.32 -28.61
CA TYR A 244 15.21 -12.06 -28.94
C TYR A 244 16.21 -10.95 -29.25
N TYR A 245 17.30 -10.82 -28.49
CA TYR A 245 18.35 -9.85 -28.79
C TYR A 245 19.04 -10.13 -30.15
N ASN A 246 19.28 -11.40 -30.48
CA ASN A 246 19.82 -11.77 -31.79
C ASN A 246 18.85 -11.42 -32.93
N ARG A 247 17.54 -11.62 -32.74
CA ARG A 247 16.52 -11.22 -33.73
C ARG A 247 16.51 -9.71 -33.94
N LEU A 248 16.52 -8.93 -32.83
CA LEU A 248 16.60 -7.46 -32.90
C LEU A 248 17.86 -6.97 -33.63
N ALA A 249 19.05 -7.55 -33.33
CA ALA A 249 20.29 -7.20 -33.97
C ALA A 249 20.26 -7.48 -35.48
N ARG A 250 19.56 -8.52 -35.88
CA ARG A 250 19.37 -8.90 -37.31
C ARG A 250 18.18 -8.24 -37.99
N LYS A 251 17.46 -7.33 -37.26
CA LYS A 251 16.21 -6.67 -37.72
C LYS A 251 15.12 -7.68 -38.14
N ILE A 252 15.05 -8.81 -37.47
CA ILE A 252 14.02 -9.85 -37.64
C ILE A 252 12.92 -9.59 -36.59
N ALA A 253 11.66 -9.78 -36.98
CA ALA A 253 10.52 -9.68 -36.05
C ALA A 253 10.67 -10.66 -34.88
N LEU A 254 10.30 -10.24 -33.65
CA LEU A 254 10.44 -11.08 -32.45
C LEU A 254 9.58 -12.34 -32.52
N GLN A 255 8.37 -12.27 -33.13
CA GLN A 255 7.40 -13.36 -33.20
C GLN A 255 7.13 -13.97 -31.80
N ALA A 256 6.96 -13.11 -30.83
CA ALA A 256 6.66 -13.49 -29.46
C ALA A 256 5.14 -13.53 -29.26
N ASP A 257 4.59 -14.71 -28.96
CA ASP A 257 3.15 -14.92 -28.77
C ASP A 257 2.54 -13.95 -27.74
N PRO A 258 3.21 -13.62 -26.60
CA PRO A 258 2.71 -12.65 -25.65
C PRO A 258 2.40 -11.28 -26.26
N SER A 259 3.13 -10.86 -27.31
CA SER A 259 2.90 -9.56 -27.94
C SER A 259 1.57 -9.50 -28.70
N VAL A 260 1.03 -10.65 -29.14
CA VAL A 260 -0.27 -10.74 -29.81
C VAL A 260 -1.41 -10.73 -28.81
N ILE A 261 -1.21 -11.35 -27.65
CA ILE A 261 -2.22 -11.43 -26.59
C ILE A 261 -2.41 -10.03 -25.93
N TYR A 262 -1.35 -9.24 -25.87
CA TYR A 262 -1.34 -7.95 -25.19
C TYR A 262 -1.71 -6.76 -26.12
N ALA A 263 -1.72 -6.93 -27.41
CA ALA A 263 -2.07 -5.89 -28.40
C ALA A 263 -3.58 -5.69 -28.51
#